data_1afc4b30ff66efa263669b08492b8618
#
_entry.id   1afc4b30ff66efa263669b08492b8618
#
_cell.length_a   1.000
_cell.length_b   1.000
_cell.length_c   1.000
_cell.angle_alpha   90.00
_cell.angle_beta   90.00
_cell.angle_gamma   90.00
#
_symmetry.space_group_name_H-M   'P 1'
#
loop_
_entity.id
_entity.type
_entity.pdbx_description
1 polymer ?
#
loop_
_entity_poly.entity_id
_entity_poly.type
_entity_poly.pdbx_seq_one_letter_code
_entity_poly.pdbx_strand_id
1 'polypeptide(L)'
;LNSEPSFKLCIQGLGGLSPCEGFGAVGSQVTIFQHRSDYVIQGFSGQSEYMFNEEISVTDLGNGSDEALWQSATGTIGYVRGDSSKISNTELYSNAAINDLAGLISVNKNHNCGQIEGNDCVPIFKGTNYDSLVAANGGNIPTDIPFISMSKDAGEIFETMVINASEPASIELIIDVTNDQERTIYVPCGTIQGRTSEVVIAGAHHDTVYQAQGAVDDSSGTASVLEMARQMSEIVNETGTPER
;
A
#
# COMPACT_ATOMS: atom_id res chain seq x y z
N LEU A 1 10.32 5.03 -3.27
CA LEU A 1 11.29 3.95 -3.11
C LEU A 1 12.64 4.38 -3.64
N ASN A 2 13.70 4.15 -2.88
CA ASN A 2 15.07 4.44 -3.29
C ASN A 2 15.72 3.20 -3.97
N SER A 3 15.25 2.00 -3.60
CA SER A 3 15.66 0.72 -4.19
C SER A 3 14.51 -0.27 -4.32
N GLU A 4 14.68 -1.34 -5.07
CA GLU A 4 13.69 -2.42 -5.16
C GLU A 4 13.62 -3.14 -3.81
N PRO A 5 12.42 -3.28 -3.21
CA PRO A 5 12.27 -3.90 -1.91
C PRO A 5 12.44 -5.42 -1.99
N SER A 6 12.85 -6.02 -0.86
CA SER A 6 12.96 -7.48 -0.70
C SER A 6 12.04 -7.97 0.41
N PHE A 7 11.27 -9.02 0.13
CA PHE A 7 10.48 -9.72 1.15
C PHE A 7 10.58 -11.22 0.94
N LYS A 8 11.16 -11.90 1.94
CA LYS A 8 11.40 -13.33 1.89
C LYS A 8 11.07 -13.99 3.22
N LEU A 9 10.67 -15.24 3.15
CA LEU A 9 10.52 -16.13 4.29
C LEU A 9 11.50 -17.29 4.19
N CYS A 10 12.05 -17.70 5.31
CA CYS A 10 12.89 -18.88 5.42
C CYS A 10 12.40 -19.79 6.54
N ILE A 11 12.09 -21.04 6.23
CA ILE A 11 11.77 -22.07 7.21
C ILE A 11 13.04 -22.85 7.52
N GLN A 12 13.34 -23.02 8.80
CA GLN A 12 14.47 -23.83 9.26
C GLN A 12 14.21 -25.31 8.97
N GLY A 13 15.14 -25.98 8.27
CA GLY A 13 15.14 -27.44 8.14
C GLY A 13 15.54 -28.11 9.46
N LEU A 14 15.08 -29.33 9.69
CA LEU A 14 15.42 -30.18 10.85
C LEU A 14 16.93 -30.44 10.88
N GLY A 15 17.71 -29.62 11.60
CA GLY A 15 19.17 -29.80 11.64
C GLY A 15 19.95 -28.82 12.49
N GLY A 16 19.33 -27.84 13.12
CA GLY A 16 19.93 -27.01 14.19
C GLY A 16 21.07 -26.06 13.81
N LEU A 17 21.35 -25.85 12.53
CA LEU A 17 22.21 -24.77 12.03
C LEU A 17 21.28 -23.69 11.46
N SER A 18 21.55 -22.42 11.75
CA SER A 18 20.77 -21.29 11.19
C SER A 18 20.83 -21.35 9.66
N PRO A 19 19.78 -21.80 8.96
CA PRO A 19 19.87 -22.15 7.55
C PRO A 19 19.61 -20.97 6.64
N CYS A 20 19.16 -19.86 7.20
CA CYS A 20 18.81 -18.67 6.45
C CYS A 20 20.02 -17.75 6.22
N GLU A 21 21.12 -17.97 6.90
CA GLU A 21 22.39 -17.23 6.75
C GLU A 21 23.30 -17.79 5.64
N GLY A 22 22.77 -18.29 4.57
CA GLY A 22 23.57 -18.73 3.42
C GLY A 22 22.76 -19.59 2.48
N PHE A 23 22.63 -19.18 1.28
CA PHE A 23 22.06 -19.96 0.19
C PHE A 23 22.75 -21.33 0.12
N GLY A 24 22.12 -22.38 0.63
CA GLY A 24 22.60 -23.72 0.45
C GLY A 24 22.56 -24.69 1.62
N ALA A 25 21.97 -24.36 2.76
CA ALA A 25 21.74 -25.37 3.80
C ALA A 25 20.72 -26.41 3.30
N VAL A 26 21.12 -27.68 3.30
CA VAL A 26 20.29 -28.79 2.84
C VAL A 26 19.03 -28.86 3.72
N GLY A 27 17.84 -28.68 3.10
CA GLY A 27 16.55 -28.78 3.77
C GLY A 27 15.88 -27.46 4.17
N SER A 28 16.49 -26.29 3.93
CA SER A 28 15.81 -25.00 4.11
C SER A 28 14.99 -24.64 2.89
N GLN A 29 13.78 -24.13 3.13
CA GLN A 29 12.90 -23.62 2.08
C GLN A 29 12.83 -22.10 2.21
N VAL A 30 13.26 -21.39 1.16
CA VAL A 30 13.12 -19.93 1.03
C VAL A 30 11.97 -19.63 0.10
N THR A 31 11.00 -18.87 0.57
CA THR A 31 9.92 -18.31 -0.24
C THR A 31 10.20 -16.83 -0.48
N ILE A 32 10.19 -16.42 -1.74
CA ILE A 32 10.44 -15.05 -2.17
C ILE A 32 9.11 -14.47 -2.66
N PHE A 33 8.68 -13.35 -2.06
CA PHE A 33 7.53 -12.61 -2.52
C PHE A 33 7.96 -11.51 -3.49
N GLN A 34 7.28 -11.42 -4.61
CA GLN A 34 7.58 -10.46 -5.66
C GLN A 34 6.85 -9.13 -5.41
N HIS A 35 7.59 -8.04 -5.33
CA HIS A 35 7.00 -6.71 -5.29
C HIS A 35 6.11 -6.47 -6.51
N ARG A 36 4.97 -5.85 -6.30
CA ARG A 36 3.92 -5.53 -7.28
C ARG A 36 3.00 -6.69 -7.68
N SER A 37 3.41 -7.94 -7.55
CA SER A 37 2.54 -9.09 -7.78
C SER A 37 2.03 -9.71 -6.48
N ASP A 38 2.93 -9.96 -5.54
CA ASP A 38 2.61 -10.64 -4.29
C ASP A 38 2.36 -9.64 -3.15
N TYR A 39 3.03 -8.49 -3.20
CA TYR A 39 2.81 -7.41 -2.23
C TYR A 39 3.09 -6.03 -2.85
N VAL A 40 2.54 -5.01 -2.20
CA VAL A 40 2.83 -3.59 -2.44
C VAL A 40 3.16 -2.88 -1.13
N ILE A 41 4.01 -1.87 -1.20
CA ILE A 41 4.30 -0.98 -0.08
C ILE A 41 3.22 0.08 -0.01
N GLN A 42 2.63 0.29 1.15
CA GLN A 42 1.57 1.27 1.35
C GLN A 42 2.10 2.71 1.44
N GLY A 43 1.22 3.67 1.22
CA GLY A 43 1.56 5.09 1.31
C GLY A 43 2.07 5.48 2.70
N PHE A 44 3.15 6.24 2.73
CA PHE A 44 3.87 6.65 3.94
C PHE A 44 4.48 5.52 4.77
N SER A 45 4.66 4.33 4.19
CA SER A 45 5.39 3.24 4.84
C SER A 45 6.75 3.71 5.35
N GLY A 46 7.13 3.29 6.54
CA GLY A 46 8.48 3.44 7.06
C GLY A 46 9.49 2.52 6.37
N GLN A 47 10.74 2.68 6.75
CA GLN A 47 11.85 1.84 6.31
C GLN A 47 11.92 0.54 7.10
N SER A 48 12.60 -0.47 6.55
CA SER A 48 13.02 -1.66 7.28
C SER A 48 14.29 -2.26 6.68
N GLU A 49 15.08 -2.87 7.53
CA GLU A 49 16.28 -3.63 7.17
C GLU A 49 16.29 -4.98 7.91
N TYR A 50 15.12 -5.62 8.06
CA TYR A 50 15.02 -6.89 8.78
C TYR A 50 15.66 -8.01 7.97
N MET A 51 16.62 -8.67 8.59
CA MET A 51 17.38 -9.78 8.00
C MET A 51 17.01 -11.09 8.64
N PHE A 52 17.28 -12.21 7.99
CA PHE A 52 16.93 -13.55 8.47
C PHE A 52 17.54 -13.94 9.84
N ASN A 53 18.57 -13.26 10.29
CA ASN A 53 19.21 -13.50 11.59
C ASN A 53 18.59 -12.72 12.74
N GLU A 54 17.57 -11.91 12.48
CA GLU A 54 16.86 -11.15 13.50
C GLU A 54 15.62 -11.92 13.96
N GLU A 55 15.44 -12.02 15.28
CA GLU A 55 14.25 -12.62 15.86
C GLU A 55 13.10 -11.61 15.88
N ILE A 56 12.40 -11.50 14.72
CA ILE A 56 11.19 -10.73 14.65
C ILE A 56 10.00 -11.68 14.66
N SER A 57 9.16 -11.52 15.66
CA SER A 57 7.91 -12.27 15.77
C SER A 57 6.78 -11.57 14.99
N VAL A 58 5.79 -12.37 14.58
CA VAL A 58 4.57 -11.89 13.95
C VAL A 58 3.40 -12.13 14.89
N THR A 59 2.58 -11.11 15.09
CA THR A 59 1.35 -11.18 15.87
C THR A 59 0.13 -11.16 14.95
N ASP A 60 -0.71 -12.18 15.06
CA ASP A 60 -1.99 -12.22 14.35
C ASP A 60 -2.99 -11.25 14.99
N LEU A 61 -3.31 -10.19 14.29
CA LEU A 61 -4.26 -9.15 14.70
C LEU A 61 -5.70 -9.44 14.24
N GLY A 62 -5.95 -10.61 13.67
CA GLY A 62 -7.25 -10.98 13.14
C GLY A 62 -7.70 -10.01 12.04
N ASN A 63 -8.86 -9.37 12.24
CA ASN A 63 -9.35 -8.32 11.33
C ASN A 63 -8.92 -6.90 11.73
N GLY A 64 -8.07 -6.76 12.73
CA GLY A 64 -7.58 -5.47 13.21
C GLY A 64 -8.51 -4.70 14.14
N SER A 65 -9.65 -5.27 14.55
CA SER A 65 -10.66 -4.56 15.38
C SER A 65 -10.49 -4.76 16.89
N ASP A 66 -9.62 -5.67 17.32
CA ASP A 66 -9.41 -5.98 18.73
C ASP A 66 -8.23 -5.16 19.30
N GLU A 67 -8.55 -4.19 20.14
CA GLU A 67 -7.55 -3.32 20.77
C GLU A 67 -6.55 -4.09 21.64
N ALA A 68 -6.97 -5.17 22.30
CA ALA A 68 -6.08 -5.95 23.15
C ALA A 68 -4.99 -6.68 22.32
N LEU A 69 -5.31 -7.09 21.09
CA LEU A 69 -4.33 -7.67 20.19
C LEU A 69 -3.28 -6.63 19.76
N TRP A 70 -3.70 -5.41 19.47
CA TRP A 70 -2.76 -4.34 19.13
C TRP A 70 -1.79 -4.04 20.27
N GLN A 71 -2.30 -3.94 21.50
CA GLN A 71 -1.46 -3.71 22.69
C GLN A 71 -0.47 -4.85 22.95
N SER A 72 -0.83 -6.08 22.61
CA SER A 72 0.06 -7.24 22.75
C SER A 72 1.11 -7.37 21.66
N ALA A 73 0.98 -6.60 20.57
CA ALA A 73 1.82 -6.72 19.38
C ALA A 73 3.03 -5.77 19.39
N THR A 74 3.25 -5.00 20.45
CA THR A 74 4.40 -4.08 20.57
C THR A 74 5.72 -4.79 20.23
N GLY A 75 6.51 -4.18 19.33
CA GLY A 75 7.79 -4.72 18.87
C GLY A 75 7.70 -5.91 17.93
N THR A 76 6.49 -6.30 17.48
CA THR A 76 6.28 -7.39 16.53
C THR A 76 5.77 -6.86 15.20
N ILE A 77 5.82 -7.67 14.13
CA ILE A 77 5.10 -7.38 12.89
C ILE A 77 3.63 -7.79 13.08
N GLY A 78 2.73 -6.81 12.98
CA GLY A 78 1.30 -7.07 13.02
C GLY A 78 0.81 -7.65 11.68
N TYR A 79 0.02 -8.72 11.72
CA TYR A 79 -0.61 -9.33 10.56
C TYR A 79 -2.13 -9.18 10.61
N VAL A 80 -2.72 -8.54 9.61
CA VAL A 80 -4.15 -8.24 9.54
C VAL A 80 -4.79 -8.90 8.33
N ARG A 81 -5.88 -9.64 8.55
CA ARG A 81 -6.71 -10.20 7.47
C ARG A 81 -7.71 -9.17 6.97
N GLY A 82 -7.54 -8.73 5.73
CA GLY A 82 -8.36 -7.67 5.13
C GLY A 82 -9.80 -8.05 4.76
N ASP A 83 -10.20 -9.29 4.92
CA ASP A 83 -11.45 -9.85 4.41
C ASP A 83 -12.73 -9.33 5.09
N SER A 84 -12.64 -8.95 6.33
CA SER A 84 -13.77 -8.44 7.10
C SER A 84 -13.51 -7.06 7.69
N SER A 85 -12.32 -6.51 7.43
CA SER A 85 -11.90 -5.25 8.00
C SER A 85 -12.70 -4.10 7.40
N LYS A 86 -13.49 -3.45 8.23
CA LYS A 86 -14.06 -2.13 7.94
C LYS A 86 -13.09 -1.01 8.31
N ILE A 87 -11.88 -1.37 8.78
CA ILE A 87 -10.86 -0.45 9.24
C ILE A 87 -10.07 0.02 8.02
N SER A 88 -9.86 1.32 7.90
CA SER A 88 -9.09 1.90 6.80
C SER A 88 -7.59 1.63 6.97
N ASN A 89 -6.82 1.66 5.88
CA ASN A 89 -5.36 1.57 5.96
C ASN A 89 -4.75 2.65 6.85
N THR A 90 -5.32 3.85 6.86
CA THR A 90 -4.90 4.93 7.76
C THR A 90 -5.06 4.53 9.23
N GLU A 91 -6.19 3.95 9.57
CA GLU A 91 -6.49 3.51 10.94
C GLU A 91 -5.61 2.33 11.35
N LEU A 92 -5.43 1.34 10.47
CA LEU A 92 -4.51 0.22 10.70
C LEU A 92 -3.09 0.71 10.96
N TYR A 93 -2.60 1.64 10.14
CA TYR A 93 -1.24 2.16 10.28
C TYR A 93 -1.10 3.07 11.52
N SER A 94 -2.13 3.86 11.83
CA SER A 94 -2.18 4.65 13.06
C SER A 94 -2.12 3.76 14.31
N ASN A 95 -2.86 2.65 14.31
CA ASN A 95 -2.82 1.69 15.41
C ASN A 95 -1.45 1.02 15.54
N ALA A 96 -0.78 0.71 14.43
CA ALA A 96 0.58 0.20 14.45
C ALA A 96 1.54 1.21 15.09
N ALA A 97 1.43 2.50 14.73
CA ALA A 97 2.25 3.56 15.30
C ALA A 97 1.97 3.79 16.80
N ILE A 98 0.70 3.83 17.21
CA ILE A 98 0.31 4.02 18.63
C ILE A 98 0.83 2.90 19.53
N ASN A 99 0.91 1.68 19.01
CA ASN A 99 1.31 0.50 19.77
C ASN A 99 2.77 0.07 19.51
N ASP A 100 3.58 0.91 18.87
CA ASP A 100 5.00 0.68 18.62
C ASP A 100 5.29 -0.69 17.96
N LEU A 101 4.55 -1.03 16.91
CA LEU A 101 4.80 -2.24 16.15
C LEU A 101 6.10 -2.12 15.33
N ALA A 102 6.78 -3.25 15.14
CA ALA A 102 7.95 -3.34 14.27
C ALA A 102 7.59 -3.30 12.78
N GLY A 103 6.34 -3.55 12.42
CA GLY A 103 5.83 -3.50 11.05
C GLY A 103 4.38 -3.89 10.95
N LEU A 104 3.79 -3.72 9.78
CA LEU A 104 2.40 -4.06 9.51
C LEU A 104 2.25 -4.75 8.15
N ILE A 105 1.59 -5.88 8.16
CA ILE A 105 1.21 -6.65 6.97
C ILE A 105 -0.31 -6.76 6.92
N SER A 106 -0.92 -6.29 5.84
CA SER A 106 -2.34 -6.52 5.55
C SER A 106 -2.50 -7.47 4.36
N VAL A 107 -3.56 -8.26 4.35
CA VAL A 107 -3.87 -9.18 3.25
C VAL A 107 -5.18 -8.83 2.60
N ASN A 108 -5.18 -8.75 1.29
CA ASN A 108 -6.39 -8.49 0.52
C ASN A 108 -7.13 -9.81 0.22
N LYS A 109 -8.02 -10.22 1.11
CA LYS A 109 -8.74 -11.50 0.96
C LYS A 109 -10.01 -11.45 0.12
N ASN A 110 -10.71 -10.31 0.06
CA ASN A 110 -12.07 -10.27 -0.50
C ASN A 110 -12.35 -9.10 -1.45
N HIS A 111 -11.38 -8.26 -1.75
CA HIS A 111 -11.59 -7.15 -2.69
C HIS A 111 -11.47 -7.63 -4.14
N ASN A 112 -12.59 -7.69 -4.85
CA ASN A 112 -12.66 -7.96 -6.28
C ASN A 112 -12.05 -9.31 -6.72
N CYS A 113 -11.79 -10.20 -5.76
CA CYS A 113 -11.31 -11.54 -6.04
C CYS A 113 -12.35 -12.30 -6.86
N GLY A 114 -11.95 -12.81 -8.01
CA GLY A 114 -12.83 -13.54 -8.90
C GLY A 114 -13.82 -12.70 -9.71
N GLN A 115 -13.79 -11.37 -9.60
CA GLN A 115 -14.62 -10.48 -10.44
C GLN A 115 -13.99 -10.22 -11.82
N ILE A 116 -12.68 -10.38 -11.92
CA ILE A 116 -11.93 -10.23 -13.17
C ILE A 116 -11.18 -11.53 -13.41
N GLU A 117 -11.50 -12.20 -14.51
CA GLU A 117 -10.85 -13.46 -14.90
C GLU A 117 -9.32 -13.27 -15.01
N GLY A 118 -8.56 -14.11 -14.33
CA GLY A 118 -7.09 -14.08 -14.35
C GLY A 118 -6.45 -13.00 -13.45
N ASN A 119 -7.22 -12.32 -12.61
CA ASN A 119 -6.71 -11.29 -11.69
C ASN A 119 -7.17 -11.59 -10.24
N ASP A 120 -6.61 -12.64 -9.68
CA ASP A 120 -7.00 -13.09 -8.35
C ASP A 120 -6.32 -12.30 -7.26
N CYS A 121 -7.05 -11.32 -6.74
CA CYS A 121 -6.72 -10.67 -5.49
C CYS A 121 -5.31 -10.09 -5.41
N VAL A 122 -4.89 -9.37 -6.44
CA VAL A 122 -3.65 -8.59 -6.41
C VAL A 122 -3.57 -7.70 -5.16
N PRO A 123 -2.36 -7.42 -4.69
CA PRO A 123 -2.19 -6.52 -3.56
C PRO A 123 -2.72 -5.13 -3.93
N ILE A 124 -3.47 -4.51 -3.02
CA ILE A 124 -4.08 -3.20 -3.26
C ILE A 124 -3.26 -2.12 -2.56
N PHE A 125 -2.75 -1.18 -3.35
CA PHE A 125 -2.26 0.08 -2.82
C PHE A 125 -3.46 0.97 -2.46
N LYS A 126 -3.52 1.38 -1.19
CA LYS A 126 -4.48 2.37 -0.71
C LYS A 126 -3.71 3.46 0.02
N GLY A 127 -3.92 4.70 -0.37
CA GLY A 127 -3.33 5.83 0.31
C GLY A 127 -3.71 5.87 1.78
N THR A 128 -2.83 6.44 2.58
CA THR A 128 -3.07 6.75 3.99
C THR A 128 -3.23 8.27 4.15
N ASN A 129 -4.01 8.69 5.14
CA ASN A 129 -4.20 10.11 5.42
C ASN A 129 -3.01 10.64 6.23
N TYR A 130 -2.27 11.61 5.67
CA TYR A 130 -1.10 12.20 6.27
C TYR A 130 -1.37 12.79 7.67
N ASP A 131 -2.39 13.65 7.78
CA ASP A 131 -2.68 14.34 9.04
C ASP A 131 -3.04 13.38 10.16
N SER A 132 -3.78 12.32 9.84
CA SER A 132 -4.14 11.28 10.80
C SER A 132 -2.93 10.48 11.27
N LEU A 133 -2.00 10.14 10.36
CA LEU A 133 -0.75 9.46 10.72
C LEU A 133 0.14 10.33 11.62
N VAL A 134 0.31 11.59 11.24
CA VAL A 134 1.10 12.55 12.02
C VAL A 134 0.51 12.72 13.42
N ALA A 135 -0.81 12.83 13.53
CA ALA A 135 -1.49 12.93 14.82
C ALA A 135 -1.30 11.67 15.68
N ALA A 136 -1.38 10.48 15.09
CA ALA A 136 -1.20 9.20 15.78
C ALA A 136 0.24 8.96 16.23
N ASN A 137 1.22 9.48 15.51
CA ASN A 137 2.65 9.28 15.75
C ASN A 137 3.35 10.53 16.34
N GLY A 138 2.68 11.25 17.24
CA GLY A 138 3.28 12.33 18.01
C GLY A 138 3.78 13.53 17.20
N GLY A 139 3.20 13.80 16.04
CA GLY A 139 3.53 14.95 15.20
C GLY A 139 4.42 14.65 13.99
N ASN A 140 4.79 13.41 13.75
CA ASN A 140 5.61 12.98 12.63
C ASN A 140 5.01 11.76 11.91
N ILE A 141 5.41 11.52 10.67
CA ILE A 141 5.13 10.24 9.98
C ILE A 141 5.97 9.14 10.64
N PRO A 142 5.45 7.91 10.80
CA PRO A 142 6.28 6.77 11.20
C PRO A 142 7.41 6.54 10.18
N THR A 143 8.65 6.42 10.63
CA THR A 143 9.83 6.27 9.74
C THR A 143 10.40 4.87 9.74
N ASP A 144 10.06 4.06 10.73
CA ASP A 144 10.63 2.76 11.06
C ASP A 144 9.56 1.63 11.15
N ILE A 145 8.34 1.92 10.76
CA ILE A 145 7.26 0.93 10.70
C ILE A 145 6.94 0.66 9.23
N PRO A 146 7.48 -0.41 8.63
CA PRO A 146 7.11 -0.82 7.27
C PRO A 146 5.65 -1.25 7.23
N PHE A 147 4.93 -0.80 6.18
CA PHE A 147 3.56 -1.21 5.93
C PHE A 147 3.40 -1.76 4.52
N ILE A 148 3.10 -3.05 4.41
CA ILE A 148 2.86 -3.73 3.14
C ILE A 148 1.47 -4.35 3.09
N SER A 149 0.93 -4.45 1.88
CA SER A 149 -0.28 -5.24 1.61
C SER A 149 0.05 -6.38 0.67
N MET A 150 -0.38 -7.59 1.02
CA MET A 150 -0.17 -8.80 0.25
C MET A 150 -1.40 -9.13 -0.61
N SER A 151 -1.17 -9.80 -1.72
CA SER A 151 -2.23 -10.48 -2.47
C SER A 151 -2.86 -11.58 -1.62
N LYS A 152 -4.03 -12.07 -2.02
CA LYS A 152 -4.68 -13.19 -1.32
C LYS A 152 -3.78 -14.42 -1.29
N ASP A 153 -3.26 -14.83 -2.44
CA ASP A 153 -2.48 -16.06 -2.57
C ASP A 153 -1.16 -15.98 -1.78
N ALA A 154 -0.47 -14.83 -1.88
CA ALA A 154 0.72 -14.60 -1.07
C ALA A 154 0.41 -14.57 0.44
N GLY A 155 -0.72 -13.98 0.83
CA GLY A 155 -1.20 -13.99 2.21
C GLY A 155 -1.53 -15.38 2.73
N GLU A 156 -2.13 -16.26 1.93
CA GLU A 156 -2.39 -17.67 2.29
C GLU A 156 -1.10 -18.47 2.49
N ILE A 157 -0.08 -18.21 1.65
CA ILE A 157 1.25 -18.78 1.84
C ILE A 157 1.87 -18.27 3.15
N PHE A 158 1.82 -16.96 3.39
CA PHE A 158 2.33 -16.36 4.62
C PHE A 158 1.64 -16.91 5.87
N GLU A 159 0.31 -17.03 5.87
CA GLU A 159 -0.44 -17.63 6.99
C GLU A 159 0.02 -19.06 7.26
N THR A 160 0.20 -19.84 6.22
CA THR A 160 0.63 -21.25 6.36
C THR A 160 2.03 -21.35 6.94
N MET A 161 2.95 -20.49 6.50
CA MET A 161 4.37 -20.58 6.85
C MET A 161 4.71 -19.86 8.16
N VAL A 162 3.92 -18.89 8.59
CA VAL A 162 4.25 -18.03 9.74
C VAL A 162 3.19 -18.12 10.83
N ILE A 163 1.92 -17.88 10.49
CA ILE A 163 0.85 -17.80 11.49
C ILE A 163 0.43 -19.18 12.00
N ASN A 164 0.30 -20.16 11.11
CA ASN A 164 -0.14 -21.51 11.42
C ASN A 164 1.00 -22.51 11.54
N ALA A 165 2.24 -22.06 11.41
CA ALA A 165 3.41 -22.94 11.46
C ALA A 165 3.67 -23.47 12.88
N SER A 166 4.14 -24.70 12.97
CA SER A 166 4.64 -25.29 14.22
C SER A 166 6.07 -24.86 14.56
N GLU A 167 6.82 -24.45 13.55
CA GLU A 167 8.20 -24.00 13.67
C GLU A 167 8.29 -22.52 13.24
N PRO A 168 9.09 -21.70 13.92
CA PRO A 168 9.23 -20.29 13.58
C PRO A 168 9.87 -20.13 12.20
N ALA A 169 9.30 -19.22 11.39
CA ALA A 169 9.91 -18.77 10.16
C ALA A 169 10.72 -17.49 10.41
N SER A 170 11.87 -17.37 9.76
CA SER A 170 12.64 -16.13 9.74
C SER A 170 12.19 -15.24 8.60
N ILE A 171 12.15 -13.93 8.82
CA ILE A 171 11.68 -12.93 7.86
C ILE A 171 12.86 -12.07 7.43
N GLU A 172 13.00 -11.87 6.11
CA GLU A 172 13.75 -10.77 5.54
C GLU A 172 12.75 -9.76 4.96
N LEU A 173 12.78 -8.53 5.43
CA LEU A 173 11.97 -7.43 4.89
C LEU A 173 12.84 -6.18 4.79
N ILE A 174 13.24 -5.84 3.56
CA ILE A 174 14.07 -4.68 3.26
C ILE A 174 13.23 -3.69 2.47
N ILE A 175 13.01 -2.52 3.03
CA ILE A 175 12.27 -1.41 2.41
C ILE A 175 13.09 -0.14 2.60
N ASP A 176 13.56 0.43 1.49
CA ASP A 176 14.27 1.70 1.46
C ASP A 176 13.38 2.76 0.83
N VAL A 177 12.82 3.64 1.65
CA VAL A 177 11.89 4.71 1.27
C VAL A 177 12.31 6.05 1.87
N THR A 178 11.90 7.14 1.22
CA THR A 178 12.03 8.49 1.74
C THR A 178 10.67 9.17 1.69
N ASN A 179 10.16 9.56 2.85
CA ASN A 179 8.84 10.18 3.02
C ASN A 179 8.89 11.68 3.36
N ASP A 180 10.06 12.25 3.52
CA ASP A 180 10.32 13.64 3.95
C ASP A 180 10.54 14.61 2.78
N GLN A 181 10.46 14.13 1.56
CA GLN A 181 10.73 14.95 0.38
C GLN A 181 9.48 15.61 -0.15
N GLU A 182 9.53 16.92 -0.31
CA GLU A 182 8.55 17.66 -1.09
C GLU A 182 8.54 17.18 -2.55
N ARG A 183 7.36 17.07 -3.14
CA ARG A 183 7.16 16.73 -4.54
C ARG A 183 6.38 17.83 -5.21
N THR A 184 6.83 18.22 -6.41
CA THR A 184 6.07 19.14 -7.27
C THR A 184 5.04 18.32 -8.05
N ILE A 185 3.78 18.70 -7.91
CA ILE A 185 2.70 18.21 -8.77
C ILE A 185 2.34 19.28 -9.79
N TYR A 186 1.94 18.87 -10.99
CA TYR A 186 1.53 19.76 -12.05
C TYR A 186 0.03 19.60 -12.31
N VAL A 187 -0.70 20.70 -12.23
CA VAL A 187 -2.12 20.75 -12.56
C VAL A 187 -2.28 21.70 -13.75
N PRO A 188 -2.25 21.20 -14.99
CA PRO A 188 -2.48 22.04 -16.15
C PRO A 188 -3.92 22.55 -16.15
N CYS A 189 -4.07 23.87 -16.29
CA CYS A 189 -5.36 24.54 -16.32
C CYS A 189 -5.47 25.40 -17.56
N GLY A 190 -6.67 25.39 -18.17
CA GLY A 190 -7.07 26.35 -19.21
C GLY A 190 -8.24 27.18 -18.71
N THR A 191 -8.33 28.43 -19.15
CA THR A 191 -9.43 29.34 -18.77
C THR A 191 -10.05 29.95 -19.99
N ILE A 192 -11.38 29.92 -20.08
CA ILE A 192 -12.17 30.72 -21.01
C ILE A 192 -12.79 31.85 -20.19
N GLN A 193 -12.43 33.09 -20.53
CA GLN A 193 -12.90 34.26 -19.79
C GLN A 193 -14.38 34.51 -20.06
N GLY A 194 -15.19 34.57 -19.01
CA GLY A 194 -16.58 35.00 -19.04
C GLY A 194 -16.76 36.49 -18.76
N ARG A 195 -18.01 36.96 -18.84
CA ARG A 195 -18.39 38.37 -18.55
C ARG A 195 -18.68 38.62 -17.07
N THR A 196 -18.91 37.59 -16.30
CA THR A 196 -19.12 37.67 -14.85
C THR A 196 -17.95 37.12 -14.07
N SER A 197 -17.94 37.29 -12.74
CA SER A 197 -16.95 36.71 -11.86
C SER A 197 -17.28 35.27 -11.37
N GLU A 198 -18.43 34.73 -11.86
CA GLU A 198 -18.79 33.36 -11.55
C GLU A 198 -17.88 32.37 -12.30
N VAL A 199 -17.46 31.32 -11.63
CA VAL A 199 -16.55 30.33 -12.18
C VAL A 199 -17.23 28.96 -12.24
N VAL A 200 -17.14 28.30 -13.39
CA VAL A 200 -17.49 26.89 -13.56
C VAL A 200 -16.20 26.13 -13.76
N ILE A 201 -15.99 25.08 -12.96
CA ILE A 201 -14.80 24.25 -13.02
C ILE A 201 -15.19 22.88 -13.56
N ALA A 202 -14.50 22.43 -14.61
CA ALA A 202 -14.50 21.05 -15.08
C ALA A 202 -13.11 20.48 -14.85
N GLY A 203 -13.01 19.33 -14.17
CA GLY A 203 -11.73 18.73 -13.83
C GLY A 203 -11.76 17.22 -13.96
N ALA A 204 -10.59 16.65 -14.16
CA ALA A 204 -10.33 15.22 -14.18
C ALA A 204 -8.88 14.98 -13.72
N HIS A 205 -8.52 13.73 -13.46
CA HIS A 205 -7.12 13.34 -13.21
C HIS A 205 -6.64 12.38 -14.32
N HIS A 206 -5.33 12.29 -14.50
CA HIS A 206 -4.75 11.37 -15.50
C HIS A 206 -3.80 10.33 -14.94
N ASP A 207 -3.64 10.32 -13.62
CA ASP A 207 -3.01 9.22 -12.90
C ASP A 207 -4.03 8.10 -12.65
N THR A 208 -3.55 6.94 -12.26
CA THR A 208 -4.38 5.76 -11.98
C THR A 208 -3.96 5.07 -10.70
N VAL A 209 -4.85 4.25 -10.15
CA VAL A 209 -4.49 3.38 -9.03
C VAL A 209 -3.42 2.38 -9.47
N TYR A 210 -2.64 1.96 -8.50
CA TYR A 210 -1.52 1.04 -8.71
C TYR A 210 -1.97 -0.23 -9.45
N GLN A 211 -1.24 -0.59 -10.52
CA GLN A 211 -1.50 -1.71 -11.43
C GLN A 211 -2.75 -1.60 -12.33
N ALA A 212 -3.53 -0.51 -12.28
CA ALA A 212 -4.61 -0.31 -13.22
C ALA A 212 -4.11 0.37 -14.52
N GLN A 213 -4.86 0.21 -15.60
CA GLN A 213 -4.55 0.88 -16.88
C GLN A 213 -5.10 2.30 -16.97
N GLY A 214 -6.02 2.67 -16.07
CA GLY A 214 -6.57 4.02 -15.98
C GLY A 214 -7.48 4.45 -17.12
N ALA A 215 -7.89 3.55 -18.02
CA ALA A 215 -8.66 3.90 -19.20
C ALA A 215 -10.02 4.53 -18.87
N VAL A 216 -10.68 4.03 -17.85
CA VAL A 216 -11.97 4.55 -17.35
C VAL A 216 -11.76 5.52 -16.19
N ASP A 217 -10.95 5.18 -15.25
CA ASP A 217 -10.65 5.97 -14.05
C ASP A 217 -9.18 6.46 -14.10
N ASP A 218 -8.88 7.68 -14.56
CA ASP A 218 -9.83 8.68 -15.07
C ASP A 218 -9.38 9.28 -16.42
N SER A 219 -8.72 8.48 -17.28
CA SER A 219 -8.34 8.97 -18.63
C SER A 219 -9.56 9.33 -19.48
N SER A 220 -10.71 8.68 -19.26
CA SER A 220 -11.97 9.04 -19.91
C SER A 220 -12.48 10.43 -19.49
N GLY A 221 -12.34 10.77 -18.21
CA GLY A 221 -12.64 12.11 -17.69
C GLY A 221 -11.68 13.15 -18.26
N THR A 222 -10.39 12.88 -18.29
CA THR A 222 -9.38 13.74 -18.92
C THR A 222 -9.71 14.00 -20.39
N ALA A 223 -10.05 12.97 -21.17
CA ALA A 223 -10.45 13.12 -22.56
C ALA A 223 -11.74 13.98 -22.71
N SER A 224 -12.68 13.78 -21.79
CA SER A 224 -13.93 14.58 -21.77
C SER A 224 -13.67 16.06 -21.47
N VAL A 225 -12.79 16.37 -20.52
CA VAL A 225 -12.42 17.77 -20.19
C VAL A 225 -11.71 18.43 -21.38
N LEU A 226 -10.79 17.71 -22.03
CA LEU A 226 -10.11 18.23 -23.23
C LEU A 226 -11.08 18.50 -24.37
N GLU A 227 -12.03 17.58 -24.61
CA GLU A 227 -13.05 17.79 -25.67
C GLU A 227 -14.01 18.92 -25.30
N MET A 228 -14.43 19.06 -24.06
CA MET A 228 -15.20 20.23 -23.60
C MET A 228 -14.44 21.53 -23.84
N ALA A 229 -13.16 21.59 -23.52
CA ALA A 229 -12.34 22.78 -23.74
C ALA A 229 -12.27 23.13 -25.22
N ARG A 230 -12.11 22.14 -26.11
CA ARG A 230 -12.11 22.29 -27.55
C ARG A 230 -13.45 22.86 -28.06
N GLN A 231 -14.56 22.24 -27.69
CA GLN A 231 -15.90 22.63 -28.06
C GLN A 231 -16.25 24.05 -27.55
N MET A 232 -15.95 24.34 -26.31
CA MET A 232 -16.17 25.68 -25.74
C MET A 232 -15.36 26.75 -26.44
N SER A 233 -14.11 26.45 -26.82
CA SER A 233 -13.30 27.39 -27.60
C SER A 233 -13.93 27.70 -28.98
N GLU A 234 -14.47 26.70 -29.66
CA GLU A 234 -15.19 26.90 -30.94
C GLU A 234 -16.44 27.74 -30.75
N ILE A 235 -17.29 27.42 -29.75
CA ILE A 235 -18.51 28.18 -29.44
C ILE A 235 -18.18 29.65 -29.13
N VAL A 236 -17.14 29.90 -28.33
CA VAL A 236 -16.72 31.27 -28.01
C VAL A 236 -16.25 32.04 -29.25
N ASN A 237 -15.56 31.38 -30.17
CA ASN A 237 -15.14 31.98 -31.42
C ASN A 237 -16.33 32.36 -32.34
N GLU A 238 -17.41 31.58 -32.29
CA GLU A 238 -18.61 31.82 -33.09
C GLU A 238 -19.59 32.79 -32.43
N THR A 239 -19.78 32.69 -31.12
CA THR A 239 -20.85 33.41 -30.40
C THR A 239 -20.34 34.54 -29.50
N GLY A 240 -19.02 34.65 -29.31
CA GLY A 240 -18.40 35.63 -28.45
C GLY A 240 -18.29 35.16 -26.98
N THR A 241 -17.84 36.07 -26.14
CA THR A 241 -17.55 35.82 -24.73
C THR A 241 -18.78 35.27 -23.96
N PRO A 242 -18.71 34.15 -23.28
CA PRO A 242 -19.82 33.60 -22.51
C PRO A 242 -20.14 34.48 -21.31
N GLU A 243 -21.29 34.23 -20.68
CA GLU A 243 -21.68 34.96 -19.47
C GLU A 243 -20.87 34.52 -18.25
N ARG A 244 -20.58 33.23 -18.17
CA ARG A 244 -19.78 32.62 -17.10
C ARG A 244 -18.53 32.01 -17.67
#